data_5d99175596230b8c53e7a94ab535f8cb
#
_entry.id   5d99175596230b8c53e7a94ab535f8cb
#
_cell.length_a   1.000
_cell.length_b   1.000
_cell.length_c   1.000
_cell.angle_alpha   90.00
_cell.angle_beta   90.00
_cell.angle_gamma   90.00
#
_symmetry.space_group_name_H-M   'P 1'
#
loop_
_entity.id
_entity.type
_entity.pdbx_description
1 polymer ?
#
loop_
_entity_poly.entity_id
_entity_poly.type
_entity_poly.pdbx_seq_one_letter_code
_entity_poly.pdbx_strand_id
1 'polypeptide(L)'
;MPLHPELDKKLSKTFEPRVSIDDVFKGYDITFITNEHGEPMTLFFGKRRPDGLIVGERFTRTIKRVPGRLEVNSSHWDNRGKVGR
;
A
#
# COMPACT_ATOMS: atom_id res chain seq x y z
N MET A 1 5.40 -3.59 -12.92
CA MET A 1 6.42 -4.22 -12.07
C MET A 1 5.77 -4.69 -10.78
N PRO A 2 5.93 -5.96 -10.40
CA PRO A 2 5.31 -6.44 -9.17
C PRO A 2 5.94 -5.81 -7.94
N LEU A 3 5.17 -5.73 -6.89
CA LEU A 3 5.64 -5.24 -5.61
C LEU A 3 6.67 -6.21 -5.03
N HIS A 4 7.67 -5.68 -4.33
CA HIS A 4 8.69 -6.51 -3.67
C HIS A 4 8.00 -7.52 -2.73
N PRO A 5 8.37 -8.83 -2.78
CA PRO A 5 7.67 -9.85 -1.99
C PRO A 5 7.61 -9.58 -0.49
N GLU A 6 8.67 -9.06 0.11
CA GLU A 6 8.67 -8.73 1.53
C GLU A 6 7.74 -7.56 1.84
N LEU A 7 7.65 -6.58 0.94
CA LEU A 7 6.74 -5.45 1.09
C LEU A 7 5.30 -5.91 0.93
N ASP A 8 5.02 -6.77 -0.04
CA ASP A 8 3.71 -7.38 -0.23
C ASP A 8 3.29 -8.13 1.04
N LYS A 9 4.19 -8.90 1.63
CA LYS A 9 3.94 -9.62 2.88
C LYS A 9 3.62 -8.66 4.03
N LYS A 10 4.38 -7.56 4.15
CA LYS A 10 4.15 -6.53 5.16
C LYS A 10 2.76 -5.90 5.00
N LEU A 11 2.37 -5.60 3.77
CA LEU A 11 1.09 -4.96 3.45
C LEU A 11 -0.07 -5.94 3.38
N SER A 12 0.16 -7.23 3.56
CA SER A 12 -0.90 -8.24 3.64
C SER A 12 -1.53 -8.32 5.03
N LYS A 13 -0.94 -7.64 6.02
CA LYS A 13 -1.49 -7.56 7.35
C LYS A 13 -2.62 -6.54 7.40
N THR A 14 -3.48 -6.65 8.40
CA THR A 14 -4.50 -5.64 8.66
C THR A 14 -3.99 -4.62 9.67
N PHE A 15 -4.41 -3.39 9.49
CA PHE A 15 -4.03 -2.24 10.31
C PHE A 15 -5.29 -1.55 10.79
N GLU A 16 -5.15 -0.34 11.31
CA GLU A 16 -6.31 0.46 11.69
C GLU A 16 -7.09 0.86 10.44
N PRO A 17 -8.44 0.80 10.45
CA PRO A 17 -9.25 1.17 9.30
C PRO A 17 -9.17 2.66 8.96
N ARG A 18 -9.21 2.95 7.67
CA ARG A 18 -9.35 4.31 7.11
C ARG A 18 -8.31 5.30 7.62
N VAL A 19 -7.06 4.86 7.67
CA VAL A 19 -5.95 5.72 8.09
C VAL A 19 -4.84 5.73 7.05
N SER A 20 -4.02 6.78 7.11
CA SER A 20 -2.79 6.89 6.37
C SER A 20 -1.64 6.58 7.33
N ILE A 21 -0.80 5.63 6.98
CA ILE A 21 0.29 5.16 7.84
C ILE A 21 1.62 5.42 7.14
N ASP A 22 2.51 6.12 7.84
CA ASP A 22 3.87 6.37 7.38
C ASP A 22 4.80 5.33 7.98
N ASP A 23 5.70 4.81 7.15
CA ASP A 23 6.65 3.78 7.56
C ASP A 23 7.89 3.85 6.67
N VAL A 24 8.81 2.93 6.87
CA VAL A 24 10.00 2.77 6.04
C VAL A 24 10.14 1.32 5.63
N PHE A 25 10.76 1.10 4.48
CA PHE A 25 11.04 -0.24 3.97
C PHE A 25 12.38 -0.24 3.24
N LYS A 26 13.37 -0.92 3.81
CA LYS A 26 14.71 -1.08 3.22
C LYS A 26 15.34 0.25 2.75
N GLY A 27 15.26 1.28 3.61
CA GLY A 27 15.83 2.59 3.31
C GLY A 27 14.96 3.51 2.48
N TYR A 28 13.78 3.04 2.06
CA TYR A 28 12.81 3.88 1.37
C TYR A 28 11.69 4.28 2.32
N ASP A 29 11.14 5.46 2.06
CA ASP A 29 9.98 5.93 2.80
C ASP A 29 8.73 5.39 2.12
N ILE A 30 7.75 4.98 2.92
CA ILE A 30 6.47 4.54 2.40
C ILE A 30 5.34 5.19 3.18
N THR A 31 4.22 5.37 2.48
CA THR A 31 2.94 5.76 3.09
C THR A 31 1.88 4.88 2.46
N PHE A 32 1.07 4.23 3.27
CA PHE A 32 -0.03 3.43 2.75
C PHE A 32 -1.33 3.82 3.42
N ILE A 33 -2.41 3.71 2.65
CA ILE A 33 -3.75 4.12 3.07
C ILE A 33 -4.61 2.87 3.13
N THR A 34 -5.32 2.71 4.26
CA THR A 34 -6.17 1.54 4.52
C THR A 34 -7.64 1.81 4.16
N ASN A 35 -8.36 0.73 3.87
CA ASN A 35 -9.80 0.76 3.65
C ASN A 35 -10.58 0.57 4.96
N GLU A 36 -11.90 0.36 4.87
CA GLU A 36 -12.76 0.16 6.02
C GLU A 36 -12.44 -1.11 6.83
N HIS A 37 -11.69 -2.04 6.25
CA HIS A 37 -11.27 -3.27 6.92
C HIS A 37 -9.84 -3.20 7.46
N GLY A 38 -9.17 -2.07 7.31
CA GLY A 38 -7.78 -1.92 7.72
C GLY A 38 -6.77 -2.53 6.75
N GLU A 39 -7.20 -2.84 5.55
CA GLU A 39 -6.33 -3.40 4.52
C GLU A 39 -5.67 -2.29 3.71
N PRO A 40 -4.33 -2.27 3.59
CA PRO A 40 -3.66 -1.31 2.72
C PRO A 40 -4.13 -1.45 1.28
N MET A 41 -4.57 -0.34 0.67
CA MET A 41 -5.10 -0.32 -0.69
C MET A 41 -4.33 0.61 -1.62
N THR A 42 -3.66 1.61 -1.07
CA THR A 42 -2.83 2.54 -1.84
C THR A 42 -1.49 2.65 -1.14
N LEU A 43 -0.41 2.58 -1.92
CA LEU A 43 0.96 2.67 -1.42
C LEU A 43 1.71 3.74 -2.18
N PHE A 44 2.40 4.61 -1.46
CA PHE A 44 3.39 5.53 -2.01
C PHE A 44 4.78 5.05 -1.56
N PHE A 45 5.69 4.94 -2.49
CA PHE A 45 7.01 4.34 -2.26
C PHE A 45 8.09 5.24 -2.86
N GLY A 46 9.02 5.71 -2.05
CA GLY A 46 10.11 6.55 -2.52
C GLY A 46 10.81 7.31 -1.41
N LYS A 47 10.87 8.63 -1.55
CA LYS A 47 11.50 9.50 -0.56
C LYS A 47 10.52 10.57 -0.10
N ARG A 48 10.42 10.74 1.22
CA ARG A 48 9.54 11.73 1.82
C ARG A 48 10.14 13.12 1.74
N ARG A 49 9.35 14.05 1.27
CA ARG A 49 9.71 15.47 1.23
C ARG A 49 9.46 16.11 2.60
N PRO A 50 10.05 17.28 2.86
CA PRO A 50 9.79 18.02 4.10
C PRO A 50 8.30 18.32 4.36
N ASP A 51 7.49 18.40 3.29
CA ASP A 51 6.04 18.63 3.40
C ASP A 51 5.25 17.34 3.73
N GLY A 52 5.94 16.20 3.86
CA GLY A 52 5.32 14.93 4.20
C GLY A 52 4.90 14.08 3.00
N LEU A 53 4.93 14.62 1.79
CA LEU A 53 4.58 13.87 0.59
C LEU A 53 5.75 13.02 0.11
N ILE A 54 5.44 11.91 -0.55
CA ILE A 54 6.47 11.02 -1.10
C ILE A 54 6.64 11.28 -2.59
N VAL A 55 7.89 11.42 -3.00
CA VAL A 55 8.28 11.43 -4.41
C VAL A 55 8.78 10.03 -4.76
N GLY A 56 8.15 9.41 -5.74
CA GLY A 56 8.48 8.04 -6.14
C GLY A 56 7.38 7.42 -6.96
N GLU A 57 6.90 6.27 -6.52
CA GLU A 57 5.89 5.51 -7.25
C GLU A 57 4.64 5.32 -6.40
N ARG A 58 3.50 5.21 -7.08
CA ARG A 58 2.23 4.89 -6.46
C ARG A 58 1.78 3.51 -6.92
N PHE A 59 1.31 2.71 -5.97
CA PHE A 59 0.72 1.41 -6.23
C PHE A 59 -0.72 1.38 -5.72
N THR A 60 -1.58 0.69 -6.43
CA THR A 60 -2.95 0.44 -5.95
C THR A 60 -3.19 -1.06 -5.90
N ARG A 61 -3.99 -1.49 -4.95
CA ARG A 61 -4.28 -2.90 -4.69
C ARG A 61 -5.68 -3.26 -5.15
N THR A 62 -5.82 -4.41 -5.78
CA THR A 62 -7.11 -5.01 -6.07
C THR A 62 -7.25 -6.25 -5.21
N ILE A 63 -8.32 -6.32 -4.43
CA ILE A 63 -8.64 -7.46 -3.57
C ILE A 63 -9.91 -8.11 -4.06
N LYS A 64 -9.85 -9.42 -4.25
CA LYS A 64 -11.04 -10.23 -4.55
C LYS A 64 -11.34 -11.11 -3.35
N ARG A 65 -12.59 -11.12 -2.93
CA ARG A 65 -13.05 -11.90 -1.79
C ARG A 65 -13.90 -13.07 -2.24
N VAL A 66 -13.97 -14.08 -1.38
CA VAL A 66 -14.93 -15.18 -1.58
C VAL A 66 -16.33 -14.58 -1.42
N PRO A 67 -17.27 -14.84 -2.37
CA PRO A 67 -18.63 -14.30 -2.28
C PRO A 67 -19.29 -14.62 -0.93
N GLY A 68 -19.86 -13.60 -0.30
CA GLY A 68 -20.52 -13.73 1.00
C GLY A 68 -19.58 -13.84 2.21
N ARG A 69 -18.26 -13.65 2.00
CA ARG A 69 -17.25 -13.72 3.08
C ARG A 69 -16.32 -12.54 3.02
N LEU A 70 -15.67 -12.24 4.15
CA LEU A 70 -14.60 -11.22 4.21
C LEU A 70 -13.22 -11.79 3.86
N GLU A 71 -13.14 -13.10 3.71
CA GLU A 71 -11.90 -13.80 3.39
C GLU A 71 -11.36 -13.35 2.03
N VAL A 72 -10.07 -13.04 2.00
CA VAL A 72 -9.40 -12.61 0.77
C VAL A 72 -9.07 -13.83 -0.09
N ASN A 73 -9.62 -13.88 -1.29
CA ASN A 73 -9.34 -14.92 -2.27
C ASN A 73 -8.09 -14.62 -3.09
N SER A 74 -7.93 -13.36 -3.50
CA SER A 74 -6.73 -12.93 -4.21
C SER A 74 -6.44 -11.46 -3.93
N SER A 75 -5.18 -11.09 -4.07
CA SER A 75 -4.71 -9.73 -3.88
C SER A 75 -3.63 -9.43 -4.91
N HIS A 76 -3.71 -8.26 -5.51
CA HIS A 76 -2.79 -7.85 -6.57
C HIS A 76 -2.48 -6.36 -6.46
N TRP A 77 -1.19 -6.02 -6.57
CA TRP A 77 -0.71 -4.64 -6.56
C TRP A 77 -0.30 -4.22 -7.96
N ASP A 78 -0.79 -3.08 -8.41
CA ASP A 78 -0.44 -2.49 -9.70
C ASP A 78 0.35 -1.19 -9.50
N ASN A 79 1.45 -1.05 -10.22
CA ASN A 79 2.18 0.20 -10.27
C ASN A 79 1.41 1.19 -11.14
N ARG A 80 1.10 2.36 -10.60
CA ARG A 80 0.34 3.42 -11.29
C ARG A 80 1.23 4.55 -11.80
N GLY A 81 2.54 4.37 -11.72
CA GLY A 81 3.49 5.34 -12.22
C GLY A 81 4.04 6.25 -11.13
N LYS A 82 4.76 7.25 -11.57
CA LYS A 82 5.46 8.17 -10.66
C LYS A 82 4.51 9.20 -10.07
N VAL A 83 4.78 9.55 -8.82
CA VAL A 83 4.12 10.64 -8.10
C VAL A 83 5.19 11.53 -7.48
N GLY A 84 4.82 12.77 -7.20
CA GLY A 84 5.72 13.70 -6.56
C GLY A 84 5.63 15.05 -7.21
N ARG A 85 5.34 16.03 -6.42
CA ARG A 85 5.15 17.40 -6.86
C ARG A 85 5.73 18.35 -5.87
#